data_5e1d419066aaf33899046e8f560a05d5
#
_entry.id   5e1d419066aaf33899046e8f560a05d5
#
_cell.length_a   1.000
_cell.length_b   1.000
_cell.length_c   1.000
_cell.angle_alpha   90.00
_cell.angle_beta   90.00
_cell.angle_gamma   90.00
#
_symmetry.space_group_name_H-M   'P 1'
#
loop_
_entity.id
_entity.type
_entity.pdbx_description
1 polymer ?
#
loop_
_entity_poly.entity_id
_entity_poly.type
_entity_poly.pdbx_seq_one_letter_code
_entity_poly.pdbx_strand_id
1 'polypeptide(L)'
;MRAEKYGINCSKGVLNRGNLYRIERAMKKAMRGENITVGFLGGSITQGCLSSTPETCYAYLVYRWWCETFPDAGITYVNAGIGGTTSQFGVARADSDLLSKNIDFTVVEFSVNDDDNAHFLETYEGLIRKIYGSQTEPGILIVNSVRYDDGVNAQAQHVRIGKAYELPCVSMKPTLYEKVLDGTYTSRDITEDDLHPNDEGHGLMAEVIISFLEMVYSELKTGNEDADNHLDAQKMTPVTANAYESSVRYQNDNCEAVMTENDGFAIDTQPQNDIREIFRRGWTADREGARIGFDI
;
A
#
# COMPACT_ATOMS: atom_id res chain seq x y z
N MET A 1 -10.74 20.08 -10.34
CA MET A 1 -9.88 19.15 -9.57
C MET A 1 -8.91 19.95 -8.69
N ARG A 2 -8.47 19.42 -7.52
CA ARG A 2 -7.47 20.09 -6.66
C ARG A 2 -6.14 20.28 -7.38
N ALA A 3 -5.67 19.27 -8.08
CA ALA A 3 -4.43 19.33 -8.86
C ALA A 3 -4.42 20.47 -9.87
N GLU A 4 -5.54 20.73 -10.55
CA GLU A 4 -5.68 21.83 -11.50
C GLU A 4 -5.55 23.20 -10.82
N LYS A 5 -6.16 23.38 -9.63
CA LYS A 5 -6.05 24.61 -8.83
C LYS A 5 -4.59 24.99 -8.57
N TYR A 6 -3.71 24.02 -8.37
CA TYR A 6 -2.28 24.22 -8.08
C TYR A 6 -1.37 24.00 -9.29
N GLY A 7 -1.93 23.84 -10.49
CA GLY A 7 -1.15 23.60 -11.71
C GLY A 7 -0.29 22.33 -11.63
N ILE A 8 -0.76 21.30 -10.91
CA ILE A 8 -0.06 20.02 -10.79
C ILE A 8 -0.32 19.19 -12.04
N ASN A 9 0.75 18.80 -12.73
CA ASN A 9 0.67 17.81 -13.80
C ASN A 9 0.82 16.40 -13.21
N CYS A 10 -0.31 15.71 -12.97
CA CYS A 10 -0.35 14.39 -12.38
C CYS A 10 0.44 13.34 -13.18
N SER A 11 0.53 13.48 -14.52
CA SER A 11 1.27 12.53 -15.36
C SER A 11 2.78 12.48 -15.07
N LYS A 12 3.36 13.56 -14.53
CA LYS A 12 4.73 13.56 -14.05
C LYS A 12 4.96 12.57 -12.90
N GLY A 13 3.89 12.22 -12.17
CA GLY A 13 3.94 11.23 -11.08
C GLY A 13 4.23 9.81 -11.57
N VAL A 14 4.02 9.48 -12.82
CA VAL A 14 4.24 8.12 -13.35
C VAL A 14 5.73 7.90 -13.58
N LEU A 15 6.39 7.21 -12.66
CA LEU A 15 7.82 6.88 -12.74
C LEU A 15 8.11 5.61 -13.52
N ASN A 16 7.17 4.70 -13.54
CA ASN A 16 7.19 3.47 -14.32
C ASN A 16 5.75 3.12 -14.71
N ARG A 17 5.50 2.91 -16.00
CA ARG A 17 4.18 2.47 -16.46
C ARG A 17 3.97 0.99 -16.09
N GLY A 18 5.02 0.20 -16.24
CA GLY A 18 4.99 -1.25 -15.98
C GLY A 18 4.04 -2.00 -16.90
N ASN A 19 3.76 -3.25 -16.53
CA ASN A 19 2.78 -4.14 -17.13
C ASN A 19 1.42 -3.91 -16.46
N LEU A 20 0.43 -3.56 -17.23
CA LEU A 20 -0.90 -3.18 -16.74
C LEU A 20 -1.90 -4.36 -16.74
N TYR A 21 -1.53 -5.51 -17.29
CA TYR A 21 -2.44 -6.65 -17.49
C TYR A 21 -3.30 -7.00 -16.27
N ARG A 22 -2.71 -7.05 -15.06
CA ARG A 22 -3.45 -7.41 -13.85
C ARG A 22 -4.39 -6.31 -13.36
N ILE A 23 -4.01 -5.03 -13.54
CA ILE A 23 -4.89 -3.87 -13.24
C ILE A 23 -6.04 -3.85 -14.24
N GLU A 24 -5.76 -4.02 -15.53
CA GLU A 24 -6.78 -4.11 -16.59
C GLU A 24 -7.72 -5.30 -16.36
N ARG A 25 -7.21 -6.44 -15.89
CA ARG A 25 -8.02 -7.60 -15.50
C ARG A 25 -9.00 -7.26 -14.38
N ALA A 26 -8.58 -6.54 -13.34
CA ALA A 26 -9.45 -6.06 -12.27
C ALA A 26 -10.51 -5.08 -12.80
N MET A 27 -10.11 -4.14 -13.68
CA MET A 27 -11.04 -3.21 -14.31
C MET A 27 -12.06 -3.92 -15.22
N LYS A 28 -11.61 -4.88 -16.04
CA LYS A 28 -12.51 -5.70 -16.89
C LYS A 28 -13.52 -6.49 -16.06
N LYS A 29 -13.10 -7.01 -14.90
CA LYS A 29 -13.98 -7.69 -13.96
C LYS A 29 -15.06 -6.74 -13.44
N ALA A 30 -14.66 -5.53 -13.01
CA ALA A 30 -15.59 -4.48 -12.58
C ALA A 30 -16.52 -3.99 -13.71
N MET A 31 -16.02 -3.83 -14.94
CA MET A 31 -16.83 -3.45 -16.11
C MET A 31 -17.94 -4.47 -16.43
N ARG A 32 -17.77 -5.75 -16.05
CA ARG A 32 -18.81 -6.79 -16.19
C ARG A 32 -19.78 -6.83 -15.01
N GLY A 33 -19.67 -5.91 -14.04
CA GLY A 33 -20.50 -5.88 -12.84
C GLY A 33 -20.12 -6.96 -11.81
N GLU A 34 -18.95 -7.58 -11.94
CA GLU A 34 -18.46 -8.56 -10.97
C GLU A 34 -17.91 -7.86 -9.71
N ASN A 35 -18.02 -8.57 -8.57
CA ASN A 35 -17.44 -8.07 -7.32
C ASN A 35 -15.92 -8.05 -7.38
N ILE A 36 -15.29 -6.95 -6.94
CA ILE A 36 -13.85 -6.83 -6.77
C ILE A 36 -13.50 -6.32 -5.37
N THR A 37 -12.30 -6.61 -4.94
CA THR A 37 -11.73 -6.08 -3.70
C THR A 37 -10.53 -5.18 -4.00
N VAL A 38 -10.61 -3.94 -3.54
CA VAL A 38 -9.56 -2.92 -3.67
C VAL A 38 -8.86 -2.76 -2.32
N GLY A 39 -7.57 -3.07 -2.27
CA GLY A 39 -6.75 -3.08 -1.07
C GLY A 39 -5.72 -1.96 -1.04
N PHE A 40 -5.34 -1.56 0.18
CA PHE A 40 -4.29 -0.59 0.44
C PHE A 40 -3.42 -1.10 1.58
N LEU A 41 -2.12 -1.25 1.35
CA LEU A 41 -1.16 -1.70 2.35
C LEU A 41 -0.06 -0.65 2.51
N GLY A 42 0.17 -0.20 3.74
CA GLY A 42 1.15 0.86 3.99
C GLY A 42 1.30 1.24 5.45
N GLY A 43 1.95 2.39 5.66
CA GLY A 43 2.17 3.00 6.96
C GLY A 43 1.02 3.93 7.38
N SER A 44 1.38 4.98 8.14
CA SER A 44 0.45 5.99 8.68
C SER A 44 -0.28 6.80 7.61
N ILE A 45 0.38 7.09 6.49
CA ILE A 45 -0.25 7.83 5.38
C ILE A 45 -1.38 6.99 4.77
N THR A 46 -1.15 5.69 4.58
CA THR A 46 -2.19 4.76 4.10
C THR A 46 -3.31 4.56 5.13
N GLN A 47 -2.96 4.52 6.42
CA GLN A 47 -3.95 4.46 7.51
C GLN A 47 -4.88 5.67 7.50
N GLY A 48 -4.40 6.83 7.05
CA GLY A 48 -5.15 8.09 7.00
C GLY A 48 -4.79 9.07 8.12
N CYS A 49 -3.54 9.02 8.63
CA CYS A 49 -3.06 9.98 9.62
C CYS A 49 -3.22 11.41 9.10
N LEU A 50 -3.75 12.30 9.95
CA LEU A 50 -4.13 13.70 9.68
C LEU A 50 -5.27 13.91 8.66
N SER A 51 -5.90 12.86 8.14
CA SER A 51 -7.20 13.03 7.51
C SER A 51 -8.26 13.32 8.60
N SER A 52 -9.16 14.26 8.34
CA SER A 52 -10.19 14.66 9.33
C SER A 52 -11.22 13.56 9.57
N THR A 53 -11.46 12.73 8.56
CA THR A 53 -12.29 11.51 8.64
C THR A 53 -11.67 10.40 7.78
N PRO A 54 -12.04 9.12 8.00
CA PRO A 54 -11.57 8.03 7.15
C PRO A 54 -11.87 8.24 5.66
N GLU A 55 -12.97 8.95 5.33
CA GLU A 55 -13.44 9.20 3.98
C GLU A 55 -12.63 10.29 3.25
N THR A 56 -11.83 11.08 3.95
CA THR A 56 -10.93 12.09 3.34
C THR A 56 -9.52 11.56 3.11
N CYS A 57 -9.20 10.33 3.59
CA CYS A 57 -7.94 9.66 3.30
C CYS A 57 -7.81 9.31 1.81
N TYR A 58 -6.60 9.41 1.25
CA TYR A 58 -6.33 9.08 -0.16
C TYR A 58 -6.80 7.68 -0.56
N ALA A 59 -6.64 6.71 0.33
CA ALA A 59 -7.03 5.33 0.08
C ALA A 59 -8.55 5.20 -0.14
N TYR A 60 -9.36 5.88 0.70
CA TYR A 60 -10.80 5.91 0.52
C TYR A 60 -11.22 6.70 -0.73
N LEU A 61 -10.55 7.81 -1.04
CA LEU A 61 -10.84 8.59 -2.24
C LEU A 61 -10.55 7.80 -3.53
N VAL A 62 -9.48 7.00 -3.57
CA VAL A 62 -9.19 6.09 -4.68
C VAL A 62 -10.22 4.97 -4.75
N TYR A 63 -10.60 4.35 -3.62
CA TYR A 63 -11.69 3.38 -3.57
C TYR A 63 -13.00 3.97 -4.10
N ARG A 64 -13.34 5.19 -3.70
CA ARG A 64 -14.55 5.88 -4.19
C ARG A 64 -14.52 6.08 -5.70
N TRP A 65 -13.35 6.41 -6.28
CA TRP A 65 -13.19 6.48 -7.74
C TRP A 65 -13.55 5.15 -8.42
N TRP A 66 -13.14 4.00 -7.85
CA TRP A 66 -13.55 2.70 -8.37
C TRP A 66 -15.07 2.52 -8.33
N CYS A 67 -15.73 2.89 -7.25
CA CYS A 67 -17.19 2.81 -7.14
C CYS A 67 -17.91 3.72 -8.15
N GLU A 68 -17.42 4.95 -8.33
CA GLU A 68 -18.00 5.92 -9.26
C GLU A 68 -17.76 5.53 -10.73
N THR A 69 -16.62 4.92 -11.03
CA THR A 69 -16.25 4.50 -12.41
C THR A 69 -16.95 3.20 -12.81
N PHE A 70 -17.21 2.30 -11.86
CA PHE A 70 -17.81 0.98 -12.08
C PHE A 70 -19.07 0.78 -11.21
N PRO A 71 -20.16 1.55 -11.46
CA PRO A 71 -21.31 1.60 -10.57
C PRO A 71 -22.10 0.28 -10.50
N ASP A 72 -21.94 -0.61 -11.47
CA ASP A 72 -22.61 -1.92 -11.51
C ASP A 72 -21.83 -3.01 -10.75
N ALA A 73 -20.59 -2.74 -10.33
CA ALA A 73 -19.74 -3.68 -9.59
C ALA A 73 -19.90 -3.51 -8.08
N GLY A 74 -19.90 -4.62 -7.35
CA GLY A 74 -19.76 -4.60 -5.89
C GLY A 74 -18.30 -4.42 -5.51
N ILE A 75 -17.91 -3.21 -5.05
CA ILE A 75 -16.52 -2.90 -4.71
C ILE A 75 -16.31 -2.98 -3.20
N THR A 76 -15.43 -3.87 -2.76
CA THR A 76 -15.03 -4.00 -1.34
C THR A 76 -13.77 -3.18 -1.08
N TYR A 77 -13.78 -2.41 0.01
CA TYR A 77 -12.64 -1.61 0.47
C TYR A 77 -11.87 -2.32 1.59
N VAL A 78 -10.56 -2.41 1.46
CA VAL A 78 -9.66 -2.93 2.50
C VAL A 78 -8.53 -1.93 2.72
N ASN A 79 -8.51 -1.27 3.87
CA ASN A 79 -7.37 -0.45 4.28
C ASN A 79 -6.55 -1.20 5.34
N ALA A 80 -5.38 -1.66 4.96
CA ALA A 80 -4.39 -2.32 5.80
C ALA A 80 -3.19 -1.40 6.13
N GLY A 81 -3.42 -0.08 6.23
CA GLY A 81 -2.46 0.87 6.74
C GLY A 81 -2.31 0.75 8.26
N ILE A 82 -1.06 0.69 8.77
CA ILE A 82 -0.75 0.74 10.21
C ILE A 82 0.37 1.74 10.43
N GLY A 83 0.11 2.77 11.23
CA GLY A 83 1.03 3.86 11.53
C GLY A 83 2.35 3.38 12.13
N GLY A 84 3.47 4.03 11.73
CA GLY A 84 4.80 3.74 12.25
C GLY A 84 5.38 2.40 11.80
N THR A 85 4.83 1.76 10.76
CA THR A 85 5.31 0.46 10.27
C THR A 85 6.01 0.58 8.92
N THR A 86 6.95 -0.32 8.68
CA THR A 86 7.77 -0.43 7.47
C THR A 86 7.37 -1.63 6.62
N SER A 87 7.98 -1.79 5.43
CA SER A 87 7.80 -2.98 4.59
C SER A 87 8.19 -4.28 5.28
N GLN A 88 9.12 -4.25 6.25
CA GLN A 88 9.47 -5.43 7.06
C GLN A 88 8.25 -5.98 7.82
N PHE A 89 7.49 -5.11 8.49
CA PHE A 89 6.26 -5.54 9.14
C PHE A 89 5.15 -5.78 8.11
N GLY A 90 5.16 -5.03 7.01
CA GLY A 90 4.25 -5.20 5.87
C GLY A 90 4.26 -6.62 5.32
N VAL A 91 5.45 -7.17 5.04
CA VAL A 91 5.58 -8.52 4.48
C VAL A 91 5.10 -9.61 5.45
N ALA A 92 5.35 -9.44 6.76
CA ALA A 92 4.93 -10.41 7.76
C ALA A 92 3.41 -10.47 7.96
N ARG A 93 2.70 -9.32 7.78
CA ARG A 93 1.25 -9.20 8.00
C ARG A 93 0.40 -9.22 6.73
N ALA A 94 1.02 -9.23 5.53
CA ALA A 94 0.32 -9.14 4.27
C ALA A 94 -0.75 -10.25 4.11
N ASP A 95 -0.48 -11.47 4.54
CA ASP A 95 -1.43 -12.59 4.46
C ASP A 95 -2.69 -12.31 5.27
N SER A 96 -2.54 -11.92 6.54
CA SER A 96 -3.68 -11.73 7.46
C SER A 96 -4.47 -10.45 7.16
N ASP A 97 -3.79 -9.37 6.82
CA ASP A 97 -4.39 -8.04 6.76
C ASP A 97 -4.90 -7.67 5.36
N LEU A 98 -4.31 -8.27 4.31
CA LEU A 98 -4.61 -7.96 2.92
C LEU A 98 -5.04 -9.21 2.12
N LEU A 99 -4.16 -10.19 1.95
CA LEU A 99 -4.35 -11.29 0.99
C LEU A 99 -5.52 -12.22 1.33
N SER A 100 -5.78 -12.42 2.64
CA SER A 100 -6.97 -13.16 3.12
C SER A 100 -8.32 -12.57 2.67
N LYS A 101 -8.32 -11.36 2.09
CA LYS A 101 -9.52 -10.66 1.60
C LYS A 101 -9.76 -10.84 0.10
N ASN A 102 -9.01 -11.71 -0.57
CA ASN A 102 -9.14 -11.98 -2.01
C ASN A 102 -9.03 -10.70 -2.86
N ILE A 103 -7.92 -10.00 -2.71
CA ILE A 103 -7.67 -8.71 -3.37
C ILE A 103 -7.56 -8.87 -4.89
N ASP A 104 -8.23 -8.00 -5.65
CA ASP A 104 -8.11 -7.89 -7.11
C ASP A 104 -7.14 -6.78 -7.54
N PHE A 105 -7.09 -5.69 -6.76
CA PHE A 105 -6.17 -4.57 -6.97
C PHE A 105 -5.66 -4.05 -5.63
N THR A 106 -4.38 -3.69 -5.56
CA THR A 106 -3.80 -3.11 -4.34
C THR A 106 -2.82 -1.98 -4.62
N VAL A 107 -2.84 -1.00 -3.72
CA VAL A 107 -1.79 0.02 -3.59
C VAL A 107 -0.85 -0.39 -2.46
N VAL A 108 0.47 -0.26 -2.70
CA VAL A 108 1.52 -0.51 -1.70
C VAL A 108 2.33 0.77 -1.49
N GLU A 109 2.36 1.29 -0.24
CA GLU A 109 3.01 2.55 0.12
C GLU A 109 3.78 2.43 1.45
N PHE A 110 5.13 2.46 1.39
CA PHE A 110 6.03 2.47 2.53
C PHE A 110 7.21 3.42 2.34
N SER A 111 7.18 4.27 1.33
CA SER A 111 8.36 5.00 0.85
C SER A 111 8.93 6.03 1.83
N VAL A 112 8.12 6.52 2.78
CA VAL A 112 8.56 7.44 3.84
C VAL A 112 8.88 6.73 5.16
N ASN A 113 8.58 5.43 5.24
CA ASN A 113 8.81 4.60 6.43
C ASN A 113 10.06 3.74 6.30
N ASP A 114 10.36 3.28 5.08
CA ASP A 114 11.56 2.51 4.78
C ASP A 114 12.76 3.45 4.60
N ASP A 115 13.93 3.05 5.10
CA ASP A 115 15.18 3.72 4.77
C ASP A 115 15.71 3.25 3.41
N ASP A 116 16.49 4.09 2.73
CA ASP A 116 17.18 3.72 1.48
C ASP A 116 18.43 2.90 1.79
N ASN A 117 18.24 1.61 2.11
CA ASN A 117 19.30 0.66 2.44
C ASN A 117 18.98 -0.77 1.97
N ALA A 118 19.96 -1.66 2.03
CA ALA A 118 19.84 -3.03 1.53
C ALA A 118 18.78 -3.85 2.27
N HIS A 119 18.60 -3.61 3.58
CA HIS A 119 17.60 -4.32 4.38
C HIS A 119 16.18 -4.01 3.88
N PHE A 120 15.84 -2.74 3.73
CA PHE A 120 14.50 -2.36 3.25
C PHE A 120 14.29 -2.64 1.77
N LEU A 121 15.35 -2.65 0.95
CA LEU A 121 15.24 -3.15 -0.41
C LEU A 121 14.77 -4.61 -0.43
N GLU A 122 15.34 -5.45 0.45
CA GLU A 122 15.03 -6.87 0.52
C GLU A 122 13.65 -7.14 1.15
N THR A 123 13.28 -6.45 2.24
CA THR A 123 11.95 -6.60 2.84
C THR A 123 10.84 -6.12 1.90
N TYR A 124 11.09 -5.03 1.17
CA TYR A 124 10.14 -4.51 0.17
C TYR A 124 10.00 -5.48 -1.01
N GLU A 125 11.10 -6.04 -1.51
CA GLU A 125 11.03 -7.08 -2.54
C GLU A 125 10.24 -8.29 -2.08
N GLY A 126 10.51 -8.80 -0.88
CA GLY A 126 9.77 -9.92 -0.30
C GLY A 126 8.27 -9.64 -0.20
N LEU A 127 7.90 -8.41 0.19
CA LEU A 127 6.50 -7.97 0.22
C LEU A 127 5.86 -7.97 -1.16
N ILE A 128 6.52 -7.36 -2.14
CA ILE A 128 6.01 -7.28 -3.52
C ILE A 128 5.86 -8.70 -4.11
N ARG A 129 6.84 -9.57 -3.94
CA ARG A 129 6.79 -10.96 -4.43
C ARG A 129 5.66 -11.75 -3.78
N LYS A 130 5.49 -11.62 -2.46
CA LYS A 130 4.39 -12.27 -1.72
C LYS A 130 3.02 -11.87 -2.26
N ILE A 131 2.78 -10.57 -2.49
CA ILE A 131 1.52 -10.09 -3.05
C ILE A 131 1.36 -10.55 -4.51
N TYR A 132 2.42 -10.39 -5.31
CA TYR A 132 2.39 -10.70 -6.74
C TYR A 132 2.21 -12.18 -7.04
N GLY A 133 2.77 -13.07 -6.19
CA GLY A 133 2.63 -14.52 -6.25
C GLY A 133 1.41 -15.08 -5.51
N SER A 134 0.54 -14.24 -4.95
CA SER A 134 -0.65 -14.70 -4.22
C SER A 134 -1.69 -15.30 -5.16
N GLN A 135 -2.62 -16.10 -4.60
CA GLN A 135 -3.60 -16.87 -5.37
C GLN A 135 -4.49 -16.02 -6.28
N THR A 136 -4.83 -14.80 -5.89
CA THR A 136 -5.68 -13.89 -6.67
C THR A 136 -4.90 -13.14 -7.74
N GLU A 137 -3.57 -13.13 -7.67
CA GLU A 137 -2.69 -12.41 -8.58
C GLU A 137 -3.13 -10.94 -8.78
N PRO A 138 -3.24 -10.13 -7.72
CA PRO A 138 -3.82 -8.80 -7.83
C PRO A 138 -2.98 -7.88 -8.71
N GLY A 139 -3.63 -6.90 -9.32
CA GLY A 139 -2.94 -5.74 -9.87
C GLY A 139 -2.28 -4.95 -8.73
N ILE A 140 -0.99 -4.62 -8.87
CA ILE A 140 -0.25 -3.85 -7.86
C ILE A 140 0.12 -2.48 -8.43
N LEU A 141 -0.16 -1.43 -7.67
CA LEU A 141 0.35 -0.08 -7.91
C LEU A 141 1.27 0.32 -6.76
N ILE A 142 2.54 0.55 -7.05
CA ILE A 142 3.50 1.09 -6.10
C ILE A 142 3.32 2.61 -6.02
N VAL A 143 3.06 3.12 -4.81
CA VAL A 143 2.93 4.56 -4.55
C VAL A 143 4.08 5.03 -3.68
N ASN A 144 4.69 6.14 -4.06
CA ASN A 144 5.80 6.75 -3.35
C ASN A 144 5.37 8.12 -2.82
N SER A 145 5.12 8.21 -1.52
CA SER A 145 5.00 9.46 -0.79
C SER A 145 6.37 10.11 -0.59
N VAL A 146 6.41 11.29 0.00
CA VAL A 146 7.65 12.05 0.22
C VAL A 146 7.51 12.89 1.48
N ARG A 147 8.59 13.10 2.19
CA ARG A 147 8.67 14.11 3.24
C ARG A 147 8.74 15.49 2.60
N TYR A 148 7.95 16.41 3.09
CA TYR A 148 7.81 17.75 2.48
C TYR A 148 8.82 18.78 3.00
N ASP A 149 9.58 18.45 4.07
CA ASP A 149 10.66 19.29 4.60
C ASP A 149 11.98 19.10 3.82
N ASP A 150 12.33 17.88 3.45
CA ASP A 150 13.64 17.54 2.86
C ASP A 150 13.57 16.71 1.57
N GLY A 151 12.38 16.24 1.19
CA GLY A 151 12.19 15.42 0.01
C GLY A 151 12.73 13.99 0.12
N VAL A 152 13.04 13.53 1.35
CA VAL A 152 13.58 12.18 1.59
C VAL A 152 12.49 11.13 1.46
N ASN A 153 12.81 10.02 0.82
CA ASN A 153 12.02 8.79 0.77
C ASN A 153 12.85 7.64 0.17
N ALA A 154 12.37 6.40 0.30
CA ALA A 154 12.98 5.20 -0.26
C ALA A 154 12.56 4.92 -1.73
N GLN A 155 12.06 5.93 -2.45
CA GLN A 155 11.55 5.78 -3.82
C GLN A 155 12.55 5.11 -4.77
N ALA A 156 13.85 5.40 -4.65
CA ALA A 156 14.85 4.87 -5.58
C ALA A 156 14.84 3.34 -5.59
N GLN A 157 14.81 2.71 -4.42
CA GLN A 157 14.78 1.27 -4.28
C GLN A 157 13.37 0.68 -4.54
N HIS A 158 12.29 1.34 -4.14
CA HIS A 158 10.92 0.87 -4.46
C HIS A 158 10.68 0.86 -5.98
N VAL A 159 11.13 1.89 -6.70
CA VAL A 159 11.05 1.93 -8.17
C VAL A 159 11.99 0.89 -8.80
N ARG A 160 13.16 0.60 -8.20
CA ARG A 160 14.03 -0.49 -8.65
C ARG A 160 13.31 -1.84 -8.61
N ILE A 161 12.60 -2.13 -7.53
CA ILE A 161 11.76 -3.34 -7.41
C ILE A 161 10.60 -3.27 -8.41
N GLY A 162 9.88 -2.14 -8.49
CA GLY A 162 8.81 -1.96 -9.46
C GLY A 162 9.25 -2.25 -10.90
N LYS A 163 10.41 -1.75 -11.32
CA LYS A 163 10.95 -2.02 -12.65
C LYS A 163 11.35 -3.48 -12.86
N ALA A 164 11.95 -4.13 -11.83
CA ALA A 164 12.36 -5.52 -11.92
C ALA A 164 11.17 -6.48 -12.09
N TYR A 165 10.02 -6.14 -11.49
CA TYR A 165 8.78 -6.92 -11.57
C TYR A 165 7.76 -6.33 -12.55
N GLU A 166 8.17 -5.39 -13.39
CA GLU A 166 7.34 -4.69 -14.38
C GLU A 166 6.05 -4.11 -13.76
N LEU A 167 6.13 -3.58 -12.54
CA LEU A 167 4.99 -2.99 -11.84
C LEU A 167 4.92 -1.48 -12.05
N PRO A 168 3.73 -0.91 -12.17
CA PRO A 168 3.55 0.53 -12.24
C PRO A 168 3.95 1.21 -10.93
N CYS A 169 4.59 2.38 -11.06
CA CYS A 169 5.06 3.19 -9.94
C CYS A 169 4.62 4.63 -10.11
N VAL A 170 3.95 5.17 -9.09
CA VAL A 170 3.49 6.56 -9.02
C VAL A 170 4.18 7.26 -7.84
N SER A 171 4.47 8.56 -7.97
CA SER A 171 5.20 9.32 -6.97
C SER A 171 4.63 10.71 -6.74
N MET A 172 4.64 11.12 -5.48
CA MET A 172 4.28 12.48 -5.04
C MET A 172 5.45 13.47 -5.16
N LYS A 173 6.69 12.98 -5.35
CA LYS A 173 7.89 13.82 -5.40
C LYS A 173 7.91 14.73 -6.64
N PRO A 174 7.73 14.26 -7.89
CA PRO A 174 7.70 15.11 -9.08
C PRO A 174 6.35 15.80 -9.31
N THR A 175 5.42 15.69 -8.39
CA THR A 175 4.08 16.29 -8.47
C THR A 175 3.86 17.26 -7.30
N LEU A 176 3.50 16.75 -6.13
CA LEU A 176 3.16 17.55 -4.96
C LEU A 176 4.40 18.28 -4.40
N TYR A 177 5.50 17.57 -4.19
CA TYR A 177 6.71 18.15 -3.61
C TYR A 177 7.37 19.17 -4.54
N GLU A 178 7.32 18.97 -5.87
CA GLU A 178 7.78 19.98 -6.84
C GLU A 178 7.08 21.33 -6.61
N LYS A 179 5.80 21.33 -6.22
CA LYS A 179 5.02 22.53 -5.96
C LYS A 179 5.34 23.23 -4.64
N VAL A 180 5.85 22.50 -3.67
CA VAL A 180 6.44 23.07 -2.46
C VAL A 180 7.77 23.77 -2.82
N LEU A 181 8.59 23.11 -3.64
CA LEU A 181 9.90 23.65 -4.05
C LEU A 181 9.78 24.88 -4.95
N ASP A 182 8.80 24.95 -5.84
CA ASP A 182 8.60 26.09 -6.73
C ASP A 182 7.81 27.26 -6.07
N GLY A 183 7.33 27.06 -4.83
CA GLY A 183 6.60 28.05 -4.06
C GLY A 183 5.15 28.25 -4.49
N THR A 184 4.58 27.34 -5.27
CA THR A 184 3.15 27.39 -5.65
C THR A 184 2.26 27.31 -4.41
N TYR A 185 2.66 26.50 -3.43
CA TYR A 185 2.08 26.45 -2.08
C TYR A 185 3.17 26.09 -1.05
N THR A 186 2.88 26.29 0.23
CA THR A 186 3.75 25.85 1.32
C THR A 186 3.41 24.42 1.73
N SER A 187 4.36 23.73 2.37
CA SER A 187 4.06 22.40 2.93
C SER A 187 2.84 22.44 3.86
N ARG A 188 2.64 23.54 4.62
CA ARG A 188 1.53 23.72 5.57
C ARG A 188 0.14 23.76 4.93
N ASP A 189 0.04 23.98 3.64
CA ASP A 189 -1.24 23.89 2.91
C ASP A 189 -1.72 22.45 2.76
N ILE A 190 -0.79 21.49 2.76
CA ILE A 190 -1.07 20.07 2.47
C ILE A 190 -0.65 19.10 3.59
N THR A 191 0.07 19.56 4.62
CA THR A 191 0.51 18.78 5.79
C THR A 191 0.75 19.68 6.99
N GLU A 192 0.53 19.18 8.21
CA GLU A 192 0.80 19.92 9.45
C GLU A 192 2.19 19.63 10.02
N ASP A 193 2.79 18.48 9.69
CA ASP A 193 4.04 17.97 10.26
C ASP A 193 5.13 17.65 9.24
N ASP A 194 4.95 18.11 7.99
CA ASP A 194 5.82 17.88 6.83
C ASP A 194 5.91 16.39 6.37
N LEU A 195 5.07 15.52 6.92
CA LEU A 195 5.06 14.09 6.61
C LEU A 195 3.65 13.60 6.24
N HIS A 196 2.69 13.77 7.14
CA HIS A 196 1.35 13.23 6.99
C HIS A 196 0.46 14.24 6.25
N PRO A 197 -0.17 13.85 5.13
CA PRO A 197 -1.10 14.73 4.42
C PRO A 197 -2.32 15.07 5.28
N ASN A 198 -2.75 16.34 5.24
CA ASN A 198 -4.08 16.74 5.70
C ASN A 198 -5.12 16.42 4.59
N ASP A 199 -6.38 16.80 4.75
CA ASP A 199 -7.44 16.51 3.76
C ASP A 199 -7.12 17.01 2.35
N GLU A 200 -6.47 18.18 2.23
CA GLU A 200 -6.05 18.70 0.92
C GLU A 200 -4.91 17.86 0.33
N GLY A 201 -3.90 17.51 1.15
CA GLY A 201 -2.79 16.67 0.75
C GLY A 201 -3.24 15.25 0.36
N HIS A 202 -4.12 14.62 1.15
CA HIS A 202 -4.71 13.33 0.80
C HIS A 202 -5.51 13.40 -0.51
N GLY A 203 -6.29 14.47 -0.71
CA GLY A 203 -7.02 14.69 -1.95
C GLY A 203 -6.11 14.82 -3.18
N LEU A 204 -5.01 15.56 -3.05
CA LEU A 204 -4.01 15.69 -4.11
C LEU A 204 -3.29 14.36 -4.40
N MET A 205 -2.91 13.60 -3.37
CA MET A 205 -2.38 12.24 -3.56
C MET A 205 -3.35 11.35 -4.33
N ALA A 206 -4.63 11.37 -3.93
CA ALA A 206 -5.67 10.60 -4.62
C ALA A 206 -5.78 11.00 -6.09
N GLU A 207 -5.76 12.30 -6.42
CA GLU A 207 -5.85 12.78 -7.80
C GLU A 207 -4.65 12.35 -8.66
N VAL A 208 -3.43 12.28 -8.11
CA VAL A 208 -2.26 11.74 -8.82
C VAL A 208 -2.43 10.24 -9.11
N ILE A 209 -2.91 9.46 -8.14
CA ILE A 209 -3.16 8.01 -8.30
C ILE A 209 -4.31 7.78 -9.28
N ILE A 210 -5.40 8.51 -9.14
CA ILE A 210 -6.59 8.41 -9.99
C ILE A 210 -6.24 8.78 -11.43
N SER A 211 -5.42 9.81 -11.66
CA SER A 211 -4.98 10.18 -13.00
C SER A 211 -4.25 9.03 -13.72
N PHE A 212 -3.45 8.23 -12.98
CA PHE A 212 -2.84 7.01 -13.53
C PHE A 212 -3.91 5.96 -13.85
N LEU A 213 -4.85 5.70 -12.94
CA LEU A 213 -5.92 4.72 -13.16
C LEU A 213 -6.85 5.10 -14.31
N GLU A 214 -7.15 6.40 -14.46
CA GLU A 214 -7.92 6.93 -15.60
C GLU A 214 -7.20 6.73 -16.93
N MET A 215 -5.86 6.89 -16.96
CA MET A 215 -5.05 6.57 -18.13
C MET A 215 -5.22 5.09 -18.51
N VAL A 216 -5.04 4.17 -17.56
CA VAL A 216 -5.22 2.72 -17.78
C VAL A 216 -6.64 2.42 -18.27
N TYR A 217 -7.66 2.97 -17.63
CA TYR A 217 -9.04 2.78 -18.02
C TYR A 217 -9.36 3.33 -19.42
N SER A 218 -8.77 4.47 -19.79
CA SER A 218 -8.94 5.05 -21.12
C SER A 218 -8.29 4.18 -22.22
N GLU A 219 -7.08 3.66 -21.96
CA GLU A 219 -6.40 2.73 -22.87
C GLU A 219 -7.24 1.46 -23.06
N LEU A 220 -7.72 0.88 -21.96
CA LEU A 220 -8.59 -0.29 -21.98
C LEU A 220 -9.87 -0.06 -22.82
N LYS A 221 -10.53 1.10 -22.71
CA LYS A 221 -11.74 1.42 -23.50
C LYS A 221 -11.46 1.62 -24.98
N THR A 222 -10.26 2.03 -25.34
CA THR A 222 -9.87 2.25 -26.74
C THR A 222 -9.27 1.01 -27.42
N GLY A 223 -9.17 -0.12 -26.70
CA GLY A 223 -8.59 -1.36 -27.20
C GLY A 223 -7.06 -1.33 -27.30
N ASN A 224 -6.42 -0.37 -26.63
CA ASN A 224 -4.96 -0.28 -26.49
C ASN A 224 -4.49 -0.95 -25.18
N GLU A 225 -5.16 -2.04 -24.82
CA GLU A 225 -4.81 -2.82 -23.64
C GLU A 225 -3.47 -3.55 -23.81
N ASP A 226 -2.79 -3.79 -22.70
CA ASP A 226 -1.61 -4.66 -22.70
C ASP A 226 -2.06 -6.06 -23.13
N ALA A 227 -1.41 -6.61 -24.15
CA ALA A 227 -1.66 -7.98 -24.61
C ALA A 227 -1.49 -8.95 -23.44
N ASP A 228 -2.09 -10.13 -23.54
CA ASP A 228 -1.99 -11.19 -22.53
C ASP A 228 -0.51 -11.49 -22.19
N ASN A 229 0.05 -10.66 -21.35
CA ASN A 229 1.42 -10.68 -20.86
C ASN A 229 1.41 -11.01 -19.37
N HIS A 230 0.86 -12.19 -19.08
CA HIS A 230 0.82 -12.70 -17.71
C HIS A 230 2.24 -13.01 -17.23
N LEU A 231 2.73 -12.18 -16.31
CA LEU A 231 4.01 -12.37 -15.64
C LEU A 231 3.82 -13.20 -14.37
N ASP A 232 4.60 -14.27 -14.27
CA ASP A 232 4.65 -15.14 -13.11
C ASP A 232 5.84 -14.73 -12.22
N ALA A 233 5.55 -14.14 -11.06
CA ALA A 233 6.57 -13.69 -10.11
C ALA A 233 7.51 -14.82 -9.68
N GLN A 234 7.03 -16.06 -9.62
CA GLN A 234 7.85 -17.21 -9.22
C GLN A 234 8.93 -17.55 -10.24
N LYS A 235 8.73 -17.17 -11.51
CA LYS A 235 9.72 -17.35 -12.59
C LYS A 235 10.69 -16.18 -12.72
N MET A 236 10.45 -15.07 -12.01
CA MET A 236 11.33 -13.89 -12.06
C MET A 236 12.48 -14.05 -11.06
N THR A 237 13.70 -13.75 -11.51
CA THR A 237 14.87 -13.77 -10.63
C THR A 237 14.78 -12.65 -9.60
N PRO A 238 14.89 -12.93 -8.29
CA PRO A 238 14.93 -11.90 -7.28
C PRO A 238 16.09 -10.92 -7.47
N VAL A 239 15.89 -9.67 -7.09
CA VAL A 239 16.89 -8.59 -7.11
C VAL A 239 17.82 -8.69 -5.90
N THR A 240 17.31 -9.26 -4.79
CA THR A 240 18.02 -9.48 -3.51
C THR A 240 18.11 -10.97 -3.21
N ALA A 241 18.58 -11.34 -2.00
CA ALA A 241 18.52 -12.72 -1.55
C ALA A 241 17.10 -13.23 -1.26
N ASN A 242 16.12 -12.32 -1.22
CA ASN A 242 14.69 -12.61 -1.02
C ASN A 242 14.40 -13.42 0.26
N ALA A 243 15.09 -13.10 1.36
CA ALA A 243 14.95 -13.84 2.62
C ALA A 243 13.57 -13.60 3.31
N TYR A 244 12.84 -12.55 2.93
CA TYR A 244 11.63 -12.11 3.66
C TYR A 244 10.31 -12.50 3.01
N GLU A 245 10.25 -13.03 1.78
CA GLU A 245 9.01 -13.37 1.08
C GLU A 245 8.11 -14.31 1.89
N SER A 246 8.69 -15.26 2.61
CA SER A 246 7.98 -16.23 3.44
C SER A 246 7.69 -15.78 4.88
N SER A 247 8.02 -14.53 5.25
CA SER A 247 7.79 -14.02 6.60
C SER A 247 6.31 -14.10 6.99
N VAL A 248 6.02 -14.56 8.20
CA VAL A 248 4.68 -14.70 8.76
C VAL A 248 4.58 -13.97 10.08
N ARG A 249 3.48 -13.28 10.31
CA ARG A 249 3.14 -12.74 11.63
C ARG A 249 2.37 -13.80 12.42
N TYR A 250 2.95 -14.28 13.51
CA TYR A 250 2.23 -15.08 14.48
C TYR A 250 1.39 -14.19 15.41
N GLN A 251 0.17 -14.61 15.66
CA GLN A 251 -0.85 -13.91 16.44
C GLN A 251 -1.60 -14.92 17.30
N ASN A 252 -2.50 -14.45 18.16
CA ASN A 252 -3.24 -15.30 19.07
C ASN A 252 -4.23 -16.27 18.38
N ASP A 253 -4.47 -16.12 17.09
CA ASP A 253 -5.37 -16.96 16.29
C ASP A 253 -4.65 -17.87 15.27
N ASN A 254 -3.31 -17.82 15.18
CA ASN A 254 -2.55 -18.65 14.24
C ASN A 254 -1.23 -19.19 14.78
N CYS A 255 -1.02 -19.16 16.10
CA CYS A 255 0.26 -19.55 16.73
C CYS A 255 0.24 -20.92 17.40
N GLU A 256 -0.84 -21.68 17.36
CA GLU A 256 -0.96 -22.99 18.07
C GLU A 256 0.20 -23.94 17.75
N ALA A 257 0.66 -23.98 16.49
CA ALA A 257 1.72 -24.87 16.06
C ALA A 257 3.13 -24.48 16.57
N VAL A 258 3.31 -23.23 16.99
CA VAL A 258 4.61 -22.69 17.45
C VAL A 258 4.63 -22.31 18.91
N MET A 259 3.47 -22.23 19.58
CA MET A 259 3.39 -21.91 21.01
C MET A 259 3.80 -23.13 21.82
N THR A 260 4.83 -22.99 22.62
CA THR A 260 5.37 -24.08 23.47
C THR A 260 5.04 -23.92 24.94
N GLU A 261 4.76 -22.71 25.40
CA GLU A 261 4.43 -22.40 26.80
C GLU A 261 3.48 -21.22 26.85
N ASN A 262 2.47 -21.31 27.73
CA ASN A 262 1.67 -20.15 28.14
C ASN A 262 1.34 -20.26 29.63
N ASP A 263 2.04 -19.49 30.46
CA ASP A 263 1.81 -19.38 31.90
C ASP A 263 1.44 -17.94 32.24
N GLY A 264 0.13 -17.67 32.31
CA GLY A 264 -0.44 -16.41 32.80
C GLY A 264 -0.64 -15.32 31.73
N PHE A 265 -0.49 -15.63 30.45
CA PHE A 265 -0.92 -14.73 29.38
C PHE A 265 -2.36 -15.06 28.94
N ALA A 266 -3.16 -14.06 28.74
CA ALA A 266 -4.49 -14.13 28.13
C ALA A 266 -4.50 -13.41 26.78
N ILE A 267 -5.41 -13.79 25.89
CA ILE A 267 -5.66 -13.06 24.64
C ILE A 267 -6.03 -11.62 24.98
N ASP A 268 -5.35 -10.66 24.36
CA ASP A 268 -5.70 -9.24 24.48
C ASP A 268 -6.98 -8.98 23.68
N THR A 269 -8.04 -8.62 24.40
CA THR A 269 -9.35 -8.28 23.82
C THR A 269 -9.59 -6.78 23.76
N GLN A 270 -8.62 -5.96 24.20
CA GLN A 270 -8.77 -4.50 24.17
C GLN A 270 -8.70 -4.01 22.73
N PRO A 271 -9.55 -3.04 22.34
CA PRO A 271 -9.45 -2.39 21.03
C PRO A 271 -8.06 -1.75 20.85
N GLN A 272 -7.41 -2.08 19.78
CA GLN A 272 -6.13 -1.50 19.36
C GLN A 272 -6.38 -0.62 18.12
N ASN A 273 -5.97 0.63 18.18
CA ASN A 273 -6.14 1.61 17.12
C ASN A 273 -4.86 2.45 16.94
N ASP A 274 -4.77 3.21 15.86
CA ASP A 274 -3.61 3.99 15.45
C ASP A 274 -2.32 3.15 15.43
N ILE A 275 -1.21 3.65 15.94
CA ILE A 275 0.06 2.93 16.03
C ILE A 275 -0.04 1.66 16.89
N ARG A 276 -1.01 1.56 17.80
CA ARG A 276 -1.19 0.38 18.64
C ARG A 276 -1.78 -0.81 17.90
N GLU A 277 -2.28 -0.65 16.68
CA GLU A 277 -2.72 -1.76 15.83
C GLU A 277 -1.63 -2.79 15.56
N ILE A 278 -0.35 -2.46 15.75
CA ILE A 278 0.76 -3.43 15.71
C ILE A 278 0.58 -4.54 16.76
N PHE A 279 -0.11 -4.26 17.87
CA PHE A 279 -0.39 -5.23 18.95
C PHE A 279 -1.73 -5.94 18.82
N ARG A 280 -2.52 -5.63 17.80
CA ARG A 280 -3.79 -6.30 17.54
C ARG A 280 -3.60 -7.81 17.44
N ARG A 281 -4.51 -8.57 18.08
CA ARG A 281 -4.45 -10.02 18.19
C ARG A 281 -3.21 -10.55 18.94
N GLY A 282 -2.75 -9.80 19.92
CA GLY A 282 -1.67 -10.16 20.81
C GLY A 282 -2.16 -10.83 22.11
N TRP A 283 -1.30 -10.82 23.10
CA TRP A 283 -1.57 -11.34 24.44
C TRP A 283 -1.22 -10.29 25.50
N THR A 284 -1.89 -10.36 26.63
CA THR A 284 -1.63 -9.54 27.81
C THR A 284 -1.46 -10.40 29.06
N ALA A 285 -0.67 -9.92 30.02
CA ALA A 285 -0.54 -10.52 31.34
C ALA A 285 -0.64 -9.46 32.42
N ASP A 286 -1.28 -9.79 33.55
CA ASP A 286 -1.54 -8.90 34.68
C ASP A 286 -0.69 -9.26 35.91
N ARG A 287 0.18 -10.27 35.82
CA ARG A 287 1.04 -10.71 36.92
C ARG A 287 2.52 -10.71 36.53
N GLU A 288 3.37 -10.35 37.49
CA GLU A 288 4.82 -10.49 37.36
C GLU A 288 5.21 -11.97 37.23
N GLY A 289 6.19 -12.25 36.36
CA GLY A 289 6.68 -13.60 36.13
C GLY A 289 5.84 -14.45 35.16
N ALA A 290 4.78 -13.90 34.56
CA ALA A 290 4.07 -14.57 33.48
C ALA A 290 5.03 -14.90 32.32
N ARG A 291 4.80 -16.06 31.64
CA ARG A 291 5.66 -16.52 30.53
C ARG A 291 4.81 -16.95 29.35
N ILE A 292 5.29 -16.64 28.16
CA ILE A 292 4.81 -17.17 26.90
C ILE A 292 6.01 -17.56 26.05
N GLY A 293 6.02 -18.75 25.48
CA GLY A 293 7.14 -19.28 24.70
C GLY A 293 6.68 -19.70 23.30
N PHE A 294 7.54 -19.50 22.34
CA PHE A 294 7.36 -19.91 20.95
C PHE A 294 8.63 -20.61 20.45
N ASP A 295 8.46 -21.62 19.59
CA ASP A 295 9.51 -22.29 18.83
C ASP A 295 9.28 -21.96 17.35
N ILE A 296 10.16 -21.10 16.77
CA ILE A 296 10.02 -20.53 15.42
C ILE A 296 11.26 -20.84 14.59
#